data_3bd9ea45d4b9166e0280f1792f6ef4f1
#
_entry.id   3bd9ea45d4b9166e0280f1792f6ef4f1
#
_cell.length_a   1.000
_cell.length_b   1.000
_cell.length_c   1.000
_cell.angle_alpha   90.00
_cell.angle_beta   90.00
_cell.angle_gamma   90.00
#
_symmetry.space_group_name_H-M   'P 1'
#
loop_
_entity.id
_entity.type
_entity.pdbx_description
1 polymer ?
#
loop_
_entity_poly.entity_id
_entity_poly.type
_entity_poly.pdbx_seq_one_letter_code
_entity_poly.pdbx_strand_id
1 'polypeptide(L)'
;MAPRKHYEEEGVVYHVTTRTLAQEFHLASASEKKRIICELGRWRTKGHWKLCGFVVMDNHLHAVVQPVNGNRLGDIMRKFKTWTSRRNILKQTGQALWEEGYDDNVIQSCEELRNVLEYMHNNPVRAGMVTRADQYPWSSVHNYLANGREIIEIDVDWW
;
A
#
# COMPACT_ATOMS: atom_id res chain seq x y z
N MET A 1 21.05 -15.87 0.64
CA MET A 1 20.27 -14.88 -0.12
C MET A 1 20.97 -13.53 -0.03
N ALA A 2 21.28 -12.92 -1.13
CA ALA A 2 21.83 -11.57 -1.11
C ALA A 2 20.74 -10.61 -0.55
N PRO A 3 21.09 -9.63 0.30
CA PRO A 3 20.14 -8.63 0.76
C PRO A 3 19.62 -7.87 -0.46
N ARG A 4 18.28 -7.66 -0.50
CA ARG A 4 17.66 -6.85 -1.56
C ARG A 4 18.23 -5.43 -1.46
N LYS A 5 18.75 -4.92 -2.58
CA LYS A 5 19.14 -3.52 -2.66
C LYS A 5 17.87 -2.67 -2.78
N HIS A 6 17.57 -1.93 -1.74
CA HIS A 6 16.57 -0.87 -1.82
C HIS A 6 17.26 0.38 -2.38
N TYR A 7 16.72 0.90 -3.47
CA TYR A 7 17.17 2.18 -4.03
C TYR A 7 16.39 3.29 -3.34
N GLU A 8 17.08 4.12 -2.59
CA GLU A 8 16.47 5.19 -1.80
C GLU A 8 16.86 6.55 -2.36
N GLU A 9 16.30 6.92 -3.50
CA GLU A 9 16.48 8.23 -4.11
C GLU A 9 15.21 9.08 -3.95
N GLU A 10 15.40 10.37 -3.66
CA GLU A 10 14.29 11.32 -3.57
C GLU A 10 13.60 11.48 -4.93
N GLY A 11 12.26 11.54 -4.94
CA GLY A 11 11.47 11.71 -6.15
C GLY A 11 11.23 10.44 -6.95
N VAL A 12 11.80 9.31 -6.53
CA VAL A 12 11.55 8.01 -7.18
C VAL A 12 10.20 7.44 -6.75
N VAL A 13 9.43 6.94 -7.71
CA VAL A 13 8.16 6.25 -7.46
C VAL A 13 8.41 4.75 -7.30
N TYR A 14 7.84 4.18 -6.26
CA TYR A 14 7.99 2.76 -5.93
C TYR A 14 6.64 2.04 -5.87
N HIS A 15 6.59 0.84 -6.44
CA HIS A 15 5.57 -0.14 -6.11
C HIS A 15 6.05 -0.98 -4.93
N VAL A 16 5.35 -0.89 -3.81
CA VAL A 16 5.69 -1.56 -2.55
C VAL A 16 4.70 -2.67 -2.26
N THR A 17 5.19 -3.83 -1.84
CA THR A 17 4.37 -4.93 -1.34
C THR A 17 4.86 -5.33 0.05
N THR A 18 3.96 -5.35 1.03
CA THR A 18 4.24 -5.88 2.35
C THR A 18 3.20 -6.93 2.75
N ARG A 19 3.66 -8.03 3.33
CA ARG A 19 2.82 -9.19 3.66
C ARG A 19 2.68 -9.34 5.17
N THR A 20 1.53 -9.84 5.59
CA THR A 20 1.33 -10.20 6.98
C THR A 20 2.21 -11.39 7.36
N LEU A 21 2.54 -11.50 8.65
CA LEU A 21 3.35 -12.58 9.20
C LEU A 21 2.74 -13.95 8.85
N ALA A 22 3.56 -14.85 8.33
CA ALA A 22 3.16 -16.16 7.82
C ALA A 22 2.03 -16.11 6.76
N GLN A 23 1.80 -14.95 6.15
CA GLN A 23 0.73 -14.68 5.18
C GLN A 23 -0.67 -15.05 5.70
N GLU A 24 -0.86 -15.00 7.02
CA GLU A 24 -2.17 -15.20 7.65
C GLU A 24 -3.10 -14.01 7.37
N PHE A 25 -4.41 -14.26 7.39
CA PHE A 25 -5.43 -13.26 7.01
C PHE A 25 -5.72 -12.24 8.12
N HIS A 26 -4.68 -11.60 8.64
CA HIS A 26 -4.80 -10.60 9.71
C HIS A 26 -5.48 -9.31 9.29
N LEU A 27 -5.63 -9.07 7.98
CA LEU A 27 -6.30 -7.90 7.42
C LEU A 27 -7.69 -8.24 6.83
N ALA A 28 -8.24 -9.40 7.12
CA ALA A 28 -9.50 -9.85 6.51
C ALA A 28 -10.71 -9.00 6.90
N SER A 29 -10.75 -8.42 8.10
CA SER A 29 -11.88 -7.60 8.54
C SER A 29 -11.90 -6.22 7.86
N ALA A 30 -13.10 -5.70 7.64
CA ALA A 30 -13.29 -4.35 7.11
C ALA A 30 -12.61 -3.28 7.97
N SER A 31 -12.68 -3.42 9.29
CA SER A 31 -12.07 -2.46 10.23
C SER A 31 -10.55 -2.43 10.13
N GLU A 32 -9.89 -3.57 9.97
CA GLU A 32 -8.44 -3.64 9.79
C GLU A 32 -8.00 -3.06 8.43
N LYS A 33 -8.71 -3.37 7.35
CA LYS A 33 -8.44 -2.76 6.04
C LYS A 33 -8.58 -1.25 6.08
N LYS A 34 -9.67 -0.75 6.66
CA LYS A 34 -9.90 0.69 6.80
C LYS A 34 -8.80 1.37 7.62
N ARG A 35 -8.33 0.73 8.67
CA ARG A 35 -7.24 1.22 9.51
C ARG A 35 -5.95 1.40 8.70
N ILE A 36 -5.58 0.42 7.89
CA ILE A 36 -4.41 0.49 7.00
C ILE A 36 -4.57 1.63 5.98
N ILE A 37 -5.74 1.74 5.34
CA ILE A 37 -6.01 2.80 4.36
C ILE A 37 -5.90 4.20 5.01
N CYS A 38 -6.48 4.37 6.19
CA CYS A 38 -6.39 5.64 6.93
C CYS A 38 -4.94 6.01 7.27
N GLU A 39 -4.11 5.02 7.61
CA GLU A 39 -2.68 5.27 7.87
C GLU A 39 -1.92 5.64 6.59
N LEU A 40 -2.20 5.01 5.45
CA LEU A 40 -1.63 5.43 4.17
C LEU A 40 -1.91 6.91 3.87
N GLY A 41 -3.17 7.32 4.06
CA GLY A 41 -3.61 8.71 3.88
C GLY A 41 -2.98 9.66 4.88
N ARG A 42 -2.83 9.24 6.13
CA ARG A 42 -2.21 10.04 7.20
C ARG A 42 -0.74 10.35 6.88
N TRP A 43 0.02 9.37 6.41
CA TRP A 43 1.42 9.56 6.02
C TRP A 43 1.55 10.50 4.80
N ARG A 44 0.59 10.44 3.88
CA ARG A 44 0.47 11.39 2.78
C ARG A 44 0.21 12.81 3.29
N THR A 45 -0.80 12.99 4.12
CA THR A 45 -1.18 14.30 4.68
C THR A 45 -0.04 14.94 5.48
N LYS A 46 0.76 14.12 6.17
CA LYS A 46 1.95 14.58 6.91
C LYS A 46 3.15 14.91 6.01
N GLY A 47 3.05 14.69 4.72
CA GLY A 47 4.09 15.04 3.76
C GLY A 47 5.29 14.08 3.73
N HIS A 48 5.09 12.82 4.10
CA HIS A 48 6.16 11.82 4.02
C HIS A 48 6.28 11.22 2.62
N TRP A 49 5.15 11.02 1.95
CA TRP A 49 5.08 10.53 0.58
C TRP A 49 3.90 11.13 -0.19
N LYS A 50 3.99 11.08 -1.51
CA LYS A 50 2.81 11.08 -2.38
C LYS A 50 2.31 9.64 -2.49
N LEU A 51 1.01 9.46 -2.48
CA LEU A 51 0.35 8.17 -2.58
C LEU A 51 -0.41 8.10 -3.90
N CYS A 52 0.07 7.30 -4.83
CA CYS A 52 -0.51 7.19 -6.18
C CYS A 52 -1.53 6.04 -6.30
N GLY A 53 -1.49 5.08 -5.42
CA GLY A 53 -2.43 3.97 -5.43
C GLY A 53 -2.20 2.98 -4.31
N PHE A 54 -3.21 2.16 -4.04
CA PHE A 54 -3.15 1.10 -3.05
C PHE A 54 -4.22 0.04 -3.29
N VAL A 55 -4.01 -1.14 -2.76
CA VAL A 55 -5.03 -2.15 -2.51
C VAL A 55 -4.67 -2.92 -1.24
N VAL A 56 -5.63 -3.07 -0.34
CA VAL A 56 -5.45 -3.82 0.91
C VAL A 56 -6.15 -5.17 0.77
N MET A 57 -5.37 -6.23 0.70
CA MET A 57 -5.85 -7.61 0.65
C MET A 57 -5.92 -8.21 2.06
N ASP A 58 -6.42 -9.42 2.20
CA ASP A 58 -6.59 -10.06 3.52
C ASP A 58 -5.24 -10.34 4.21
N ASN A 59 -4.18 -10.53 3.45
CA ASN A 59 -2.86 -10.91 3.95
C ASN A 59 -1.69 -10.08 3.38
N HIS A 60 -1.97 -9.02 2.63
CA HIS A 60 -0.92 -8.15 2.11
C HIS A 60 -1.46 -6.79 1.67
N LEU A 61 -0.55 -5.85 1.50
CA LEU A 61 -0.79 -4.51 1.01
C LEU A 61 0.09 -4.26 -0.21
N HIS A 62 -0.52 -3.75 -1.28
CA HIS A 62 0.19 -3.08 -2.35
C HIS A 62 -0.02 -1.57 -2.25
N ALA A 63 1.03 -0.80 -2.43
CA ALA A 63 0.96 0.66 -2.52
C ALA A 63 1.93 1.19 -3.57
N VAL A 64 1.56 2.27 -4.24
CA VAL A 64 2.45 3.03 -5.11
C VAL A 64 2.71 4.37 -4.44
N VAL A 65 3.95 4.62 -4.09
CA VAL A 65 4.37 5.76 -3.27
C VAL A 65 5.59 6.46 -3.85
N GLN A 66 5.68 7.76 -3.59
CA GLN A 66 6.84 8.59 -3.91
C GLN A 66 7.28 9.31 -2.64
N PRO A 67 8.38 8.91 -1.99
CA PRO A 67 8.92 9.65 -0.86
C PRO A 67 9.23 11.09 -1.25
N VAL A 68 8.90 12.04 -0.40
CA VAL A 68 9.08 13.48 -0.61
C VAL A 68 9.63 14.15 0.65
N ASN A 69 10.05 15.41 0.52
CA ASN A 69 10.54 16.22 1.65
C ASN A 69 11.73 15.59 2.38
N GLY A 70 12.66 15.00 1.64
CA GLY A 70 13.86 14.37 2.20
C GLY A 70 13.62 13.04 2.90
N ASN A 71 12.42 12.48 2.82
CA ASN A 71 12.11 11.17 3.41
C ASN A 71 12.66 10.04 2.53
N ARG A 72 13.10 8.97 3.17
CA ARG A 72 13.61 7.76 2.51
C ARG A 72 12.59 6.64 2.65
N LEU A 73 12.39 5.85 1.60
CA LEU A 73 11.42 4.78 1.59
C LEU A 73 11.59 3.79 2.75
N GLY A 74 12.81 3.35 3.00
CA GLY A 74 13.11 2.40 4.08
C GLY A 74 12.71 2.92 5.46
N ASP A 75 12.96 4.20 5.75
CA ASP A 75 12.57 4.83 7.00
C ASP A 75 11.05 4.94 7.14
N ILE A 76 10.37 5.34 6.06
CA ILE A 76 8.91 5.43 6.05
C ILE A 76 8.30 4.05 6.28
N MET A 77 8.74 3.03 5.53
CA MET A 77 8.21 1.68 5.63
C MET A 77 8.42 1.08 7.01
N ARG A 78 9.60 1.27 7.60
CA ARG A 78 9.88 0.82 8.96
C ARG A 78 8.92 1.44 9.98
N LYS A 79 8.72 2.75 9.90
CA LYS A 79 7.82 3.49 10.79
C LYS A 79 6.35 3.11 10.55
N PHE A 80 5.93 3.03 9.30
CA PHE A 80 4.58 2.63 8.91
C PHE A 80 4.22 1.23 9.42
N LYS A 81 5.10 0.26 9.20
CA LYS A 81 4.92 -1.12 9.66
C LYS A 81 4.89 -1.21 11.19
N THR A 82 5.77 -0.51 11.88
CA THR A 82 5.79 -0.46 13.35
C THR A 82 4.49 0.14 13.90
N TRP A 83 4.06 1.24 13.32
CA TRP A 83 2.85 1.94 13.75
C TRP A 83 1.58 1.12 13.52
N THR A 84 1.42 0.53 12.35
CA THR A 84 0.26 -0.30 12.02
C THR A 84 0.24 -1.61 12.83
N SER A 85 1.40 -2.22 13.10
CA SER A 85 1.51 -3.36 14.01
C SER A 85 1.01 -3.05 15.42
N ARG A 86 1.40 -1.91 15.97
CA ARG A 86 1.00 -1.51 17.33
C ARG A 86 -0.49 -1.26 17.49
N ARG A 87 -1.18 -0.98 16.40
CA ARG A 87 -2.62 -0.65 16.38
C ARG A 87 -3.51 -1.76 15.87
N ASN A 88 -2.93 -2.87 15.47
CA ASN A 88 -3.65 -4.04 15.02
C ASN A 88 -4.24 -4.81 16.21
N ILE A 89 -5.27 -5.61 15.94
CA ILE A 89 -5.91 -6.50 16.92
C ILE A 89 -4.92 -7.46 17.60
N LEU A 90 -3.83 -7.79 16.93
CA LEU A 90 -2.79 -8.66 17.46
C LEU A 90 -1.92 -8.01 18.55
N LYS A 91 -2.08 -6.73 18.80
CA LYS A 91 -1.34 -6.00 19.84
C LYS A 91 -1.38 -6.71 21.20
N GLN A 92 -2.50 -7.31 21.55
CA GLN A 92 -2.68 -8.00 22.83
C GLN A 92 -1.90 -9.32 22.93
N THR A 93 -1.55 -9.91 21.79
CA THR A 93 -0.79 -11.17 21.74
C THR A 93 0.73 -10.96 21.69
N GLY A 94 1.19 -9.73 21.51
CA GLY A 94 2.60 -9.41 21.25
C GLY A 94 3.11 -9.85 19.89
N GLN A 95 2.23 -10.36 19.02
CA GLN A 95 2.57 -10.84 17.68
C GLN A 95 2.78 -9.68 16.71
N ALA A 96 3.80 -9.76 15.84
CA ALA A 96 3.97 -8.80 14.76
C ALA A 96 2.88 -8.98 13.71
N LEU A 97 2.39 -7.85 13.15
CA LEU A 97 1.43 -7.89 12.05
C LEU A 97 2.10 -8.32 10.74
N TRP A 98 3.27 -7.78 10.46
CA TRP A 98 3.95 -7.90 9.18
C TRP A 98 5.13 -8.86 9.21
N GLU A 99 5.41 -9.48 8.07
CA GLU A 99 6.70 -10.11 7.82
C GLU A 99 7.83 -9.08 7.89
N GLU A 100 9.04 -9.53 8.17
CA GLU A 100 10.22 -8.69 8.10
C GLU A 100 10.50 -8.26 6.65
N GLY A 101 10.88 -6.99 6.45
CA GLY A 101 11.15 -6.44 5.14
C GLY A 101 9.90 -6.13 4.31
N TYR A 102 10.11 -5.85 3.05
CA TYR A 102 9.07 -5.57 2.04
C TYR A 102 9.69 -5.72 0.64
N ASP A 103 8.84 -5.87 -0.38
CA ASP A 103 9.27 -5.83 -1.77
C ASP A 103 9.06 -4.42 -2.32
N ASP A 104 10.01 -3.93 -3.12
CA ASP A 104 9.89 -2.67 -3.83
C ASP A 104 10.41 -2.79 -5.27
N ASN A 105 9.72 -2.11 -6.17
CA ASN A 105 10.12 -1.98 -7.56
C ASN A 105 10.03 -0.51 -7.96
N VAL A 106 11.08 0.00 -8.59
CA VAL A 106 11.12 1.37 -9.12
C VAL A 106 10.22 1.45 -10.36
N ILE A 107 9.39 2.49 -10.42
CA ILE A 107 8.55 2.81 -11.57
C ILE A 107 9.21 3.94 -12.34
N GLN A 108 9.52 3.71 -13.63
CA GLN A 108 10.37 4.61 -14.44
C GLN A 108 9.59 5.45 -15.47
N SER A 109 8.30 5.15 -15.69
CA SER A 109 7.49 5.87 -16.67
C SER A 109 6.01 5.92 -16.29
N CYS A 110 5.27 6.85 -16.88
CA CYS A 110 3.81 6.91 -16.74
C CYS A 110 3.13 5.63 -17.25
N GLU A 111 3.64 5.05 -18.32
CA GLU A 111 3.11 3.80 -18.87
C GLU A 111 3.29 2.65 -17.87
N GLU A 112 4.47 2.53 -17.28
CA GLU A 112 4.75 1.53 -16.25
C GLU A 112 3.86 1.74 -15.03
N LEU A 113 3.64 2.99 -14.60
CA LEU A 113 2.75 3.31 -13.49
C LEU A 113 1.30 2.88 -13.78
N ARG A 114 0.78 3.15 -14.97
CA ARG A 114 -0.55 2.69 -15.37
C ARG A 114 -0.67 1.17 -15.32
N ASN A 115 0.32 0.47 -15.85
CA ASN A 115 0.35 -1.00 -15.84
C ASN A 115 0.38 -1.56 -14.41
N VAL A 116 1.17 -0.96 -13.53
CA VAL A 116 1.24 -1.35 -12.11
C VAL A 116 -0.09 -1.10 -11.40
N LEU A 117 -0.71 0.06 -11.62
CA LEU A 117 -2.01 0.40 -11.04
C LEU A 117 -3.10 -0.58 -11.52
N GLU A 118 -3.15 -0.87 -12.80
CA GLU A 118 -4.11 -1.84 -13.36
C GLU A 118 -3.90 -3.23 -12.75
N TYR A 119 -2.66 -3.71 -12.70
CA TYR A 119 -2.31 -4.98 -12.08
C TYR A 119 -2.77 -5.02 -10.60
N MET A 120 -2.47 -3.99 -9.87
CA MET A 120 -2.78 -3.84 -8.45
C MET A 120 -4.30 -3.82 -8.19
N HIS A 121 -5.03 -3.01 -8.95
CA HIS A 121 -6.48 -2.87 -8.84
C HIS A 121 -7.23 -4.15 -9.23
N ASN A 122 -6.65 -4.99 -10.09
CA ASN A 122 -7.20 -6.29 -10.46
C ASN A 122 -6.80 -7.44 -9.50
N ASN A 123 -5.98 -7.18 -8.51
CA ASN A 123 -5.57 -8.19 -7.54
C ASN A 123 -6.77 -8.89 -6.86
N PRO A 124 -7.81 -8.18 -6.38
CA PRO A 124 -8.99 -8.84 -5.81
C PRO A 124 -9.78 -9.70 -6.81
N VAL A 125 -9.77 -9.33 -8.09
CA VAL A 125 -10.40 -10.13 -9.17
C VAL A 125 -9.62 -11.42 -9.37
N ARG A 126 -8.28 -11.35 -9.49
CA ARG A 126 -7.43 -12.54 -9.62
C ARG A 126 -7.51 -13.46 -8.42
N ALA A 127 -7.72 -12.91 -7.23
CA ALA A 127 -7.90 -13.69 -5.99
C ALA A 127 -9.31 -14.31 -5.87
N GLY A 128 -10.22 -14.06 -6.81
CA GLY A 128 -11.58 -14.58 -6.79
C GLY A 128 -12.50 -13.90 -5.77
N MET A 129 -12.13 -12.77 -5.21
CA MET A 129 -12.91 -12.05 -4.20
C MET A 129 -14.07 -11.26 -4.80
N VAL A 130 -13.88 -10.74 -5.99
CA VAL A 130 -14.86 -9.96 -6.78
C VAL A 130 -14.73 -10.32 -8.26
N THR A 131 -15.74 -9.97 -9.07
CA THR A 131 -15.71 -10.20 -10.53
C THR A 131 -15.17 -9.00 -11.30
N ARG A 132 -15.25 -7.79 -10.72
CA ARG A 132 -14.71 -6.53 -11.28
C ARG A 132 -13.97 -5.75 -10.20
N ALA A 133 -12.91 -5.07 -10.58
CA ALA A 133 -12.08 -4.29 -9.66
C ALA A 133 -12.87 -3.24 -8.87
N ASP A 134 -13.85 -2.58 -9.51
CA ASP A 134 -14.68 -1.54 -8.88
C ASP A 134 -15.65 -2.07 -7.81
N GLN A 135 -15.81 -3.38 -7.70
CA GLN A 135 -16.60 -4.02 -6.65
C GLN A 135 -15.83 -4.18 -5.33
N TYR A 136 -14.50 -4.02 -5.37
CA TYR A 136 -13.66 -4.16 -4.18
C TYR A 136 -13.47 -2.80 -3.50
N PRO A 137 -14.01 -2.60 -2.28
CA PRO A 137 -14.03 -1.27 -1.66
C PRO A 137 -12.67 -0.81 -1.12
N TRP A 138 -11.73 -1.73 -0.90
CA TRP A 138 -10.46 -1.46 -0.21
C TRP A 138 -9.30 -1.20 -1.17
N SER A 139 -9.58 -0.42 -2.21
CA SER A 139 -8.67 -0.15 -3.32
C SER A 139 -8.80 1.30 -3.80
N SER A 140 -7.69 1.87 -4.23
CA SER A 140 -7.64 3.18 -4.86
C SER A 140 -8.26 3.23 -6.26
N VAL A 141 -8.75 2.13 -6.80
CA VAL A 141 -9.49 2.14 -8.08
C VAL A 141 -10.62 3.18 -8.07
N HIS A 142 -11.26 3.38 -6.91
CA HIS A 142 -12.35 4.35 -6.73
C HIS A 142 -11.92 5.81 -6.90
N ASN A 143 -10.64 6.12 -6.67
CA ASN A 143 -10.08 7.45 -6.88
C ASN A 143 -9.88 7.78 -8.38
N TYR A 144 -9.83 6.77 -9.23
CA TYR A 144 -9.65 6.90 -10.67
C TYR A 144 -10.95 6.79 -11.47
N LEU A 145 -12.05 6.48 -10.82
CA LEU A 145 -13.38 6.38 -11.43
C LEU A 145 -14.15 7.70 -11.26
N ALA A 146 -14.88 8.14 -12.30
CA ALA A 146 -15.67 9.37 -12.27
C ALA A 146 -16.71 9.43 -11.14
N ASN A 147 -17.30 8.28 -10.78
CA ASN A 147 -18.30 8.14 -9.71
C ASN A 147 -17.80 7.20 -8.59
N GLY A 148 -16.49 7.11 -8.41
CA GLY A 148 -15.88 6.27 -7.39
C GLY A 148 -16.20 6.77 -5.97
N ARG A 149 -16.29 5.84 -5.02
CA ARG A 149 -16.43 6.13 -3.59
C ARG A 149 -15.08 5.95 -2.92
N GLU A 150 -14.26 6.97 -2.99
CA GLU A 150 -12.94 6.98 -2.37
C GLU A 150 -13.04 7.00 -0.84
N ILE A 151 -12.16 6.27 -0.16
CA ILE A 151 -12.06 6.28 1.31
C ILE A 151 -11.12 7.41 1.74
N ILE A 152 -10.05 7.62 1.00
CA ILE A 152 -9.05 8.66 1.24
C ILE A 152 -8.67 9.35 -0.06
N GLU A 153 -8.14 10.56 0.05
CA GLU A 153 -7.56 11.29 -1.06
C GLU A 153 -6.17 10.72 -1.42
N ILE A 154 -5.87 10.65 -2.71
CA ILE A 154 -4.56 10.23 -3.23
C ILE A 154 -4.05 11.22 -4.28
N ASP A 155 -2.81 11.02 -4.73
CA ASP A 155 -2.17 11.83 -5.77
C ASP A 155 -2.37 11.15 -7.13
N VAL A 156 -3.26 11.72 -7.95
CA VAL A 156 -3.59 11.19 -9.29
C VAL A 156 -2.85 11.91 -10.42
N ASP A 157 -2.26 13.07 -10.14
CA ASP A 157 -1.46 13.85 -11.06
C ASP A 157 0.02 13.47 -10.92
N TRP A 158 0.44 12.53 -11.73
CA TRP A 158 1.80 11.97 -11.56
C TRP A 158 2.75 12.41 -12.62
N TRP A 159 3.13 13.41 -12.95
CA TRP A 159 4.05 13.99 -13.94
C TRP A 159 3.37 15.01 -14.82
#